data_04cfdec052150778ae5ac37241e7c47b
#
_entry.id   04cfdec052150778ae5ac37241e7c47b
#
_cell.length_a   1.000
_cell.length_b   1.000
_cell.length_c   1.000
_cell.angle_alpha   90.00
_cell.angle_beta   90.00
_cell.angle_gamma   90.00
#
_symmetry.space_group_name_H-M   'P 1'
#
loop_
_entity.id
_entity.type
_entity.pdbx_description
1 polymer ?
#
loop_
_entity_poly.entity_id
_entity_poly.type
_entity_poly.pdbx_seq_one_letter_code
_entity_poly.pdbx_strand_id
1 'polypeptide(L)'
;TILYLYEKGYRDFIFSVNTQNIITKTKENLLNKYSLKYLFNEQIIINNKEINVNEITDTFDVSKKDDINILFTTINKLHGDLETTIKENSITYNDFENRKIVLIADEAHHLNTSTKTQKDAEKNWEKTTTNLLKANKENILLEFTATQDLEDKNIALKYKDKIIYDYALKKFRDDGYSKDIKLISDNLTDNQRMLQAVLISEYRRIVASDVLNRVIKPVILFKTVKNTENIDNLYKDFIKLIENLSVNEINEIFEKSTLEAILKLKEKIEDINSFINAIKYGFRKDSCLVIHSKIKDKEEKLKYLNSLENPKNPIRAIFAVDILNEGWDVLNLFDIVKLDEAKKTANNTISEAQLIGRGARYFPFEYEENDKYKRKFDKYPNEKAKILEEMYFHSINQSDYINAIKKELVKIGLIDINEDEYKTIQLKVKENFLQSDFYKYGYIFTNKQIKQDKSNVLSISDYVSSYKTKKFYIDNQSRELKVYEDEEIKESNFDFSNKFKIKEIDPNIVRVAINKKPFFYFSNLKRYFQNLKSINDFIKETDYLGDIE
;
A
#
# COMPACT_ATOMS: atom_id res chain seq x y z
N THR A 1 -18.58 1.94 -1.99
CA THR A 1 -19.01 0.55 -2.31
C THR A 1 -20.36 0.21 -1.68
N ILE A 2 -20.52 0.26 -0.34
CA ILE A 2 -21.78 -0.11 0.36
C ILE A 2 -22.98 0.71 -0.16
N LEU A 3 -22.89 2.04 -0.24
CA LEU A 3 -23.96 2.90 -0.73
C LEU A 3 -24.33 2.58 -2.19
N TYR A 4 -23.34 2.38 -3.05
CA TYR A 4 -23.58 1.99 -4.44
C TYR A 4 -24.33 0.66 -4.55
N LEU A 5 -23.96 -0.34 -3.74
CA LEU A 5 -24.64 -1.64 -3.73
C LEU A 5 -26.03 -1.54 -3.11
N TYR A 6 -26.23 -0.62 -2.16
CA TYR A 6 -27.56 -0.31 -1.65
C TYR A 6 -28.49 0.22 -2.76
N GLU A 7 -28.01 1.11 -3.64
CA GLU A 7 -28.76 1.56 -4.83
C GLU A 7 -29.06 0.42 -5.80
N LYS A 8 -28.21 -0.63 -5.86
CA LYS A 8 -28.44 -1.86 -6.64
C LYS A 8 -29.36 -2.87 -5.97
N GLY A 9 -29.94 -2.53 -4.82
CA GLY A 9 -30.95 -3.33 -4.13
C GLY A 9 -30.39 -4.27 -3.05
N TYR A 10 -29.10 -4.20 -2.73
CA TYR A 10 -28.52 -4.93 -1.61
C TYR A 10 -28.78 -4.22 -0.29
N ARG A 11 -29.11 -4.98 0.75
CA ARG A 11 -29.43 -4.48 2.09
C ARG A 11 -28.58 -5.11 3.16
N ASP A 12 -28.22 -6.38 2.98
CA ASP A 12 -27.58 -7.24 3.95
C ASP A 12 -26.10 -7.47 3.55
N PHE A 13 -25.19 -7.10 4.45
CA PHE A 13 -23.76 -7.13 4.25
C PHE A 13 -23.10 -7.97 5.35
N ILE A 14 -22.11 -8.78 4.97
CA ILE A 14 -21.22 -9.46 5.91
C ILE A 14 -19.84 -8.83 5.76
N PHE A 15 -19.34 -8.20 6.80
CA PHE A 15 -17.97 -7.70 6.84
C PHE A 15 -17.09 -8.70 7.59
N SER A 16 -16.16 -9.31 6.89
CA SER A 16 -15.31 -10.39 7.40
C SER A 16 -13.84 -10.03 7.33
N VAL A 17 -13.10 -10.28 8.41
CA VAL A 17 -11.64 -10.06 8.53
C VAL A 17 -11.00 -11.16 9.35
N ASN A 18 -9.67 -11.15 9.42
CA ASN A 18 -8.91 -12.14 10.18
C ASN A 18 -8.89 -11.86 11.69
N THR A 19 -8.94 -10.61 12.14
CA THR A 19 -8.74 -10.23 13.54
C THR A 19 -9.87 -9.39 14.13
N GLN A 20 -10.17 -9.62 15.43
CA GLN A 20 -11.20 -8.90 16.17
C GLN A 20 -10.91 -7.40 16.31
N ASN A 21 -9.64 -6.98 16.33
CA ASN A 21 -9.27 -5.59 16.43
C ASN A 21 -9.71 -4.76 15.21
N ILE A 22 -9.65 -5.34 14.02
CA ILE A 22 -10.11 -4.70 12.79
C ILE A 22 -11.63 -4.55 12.82
N ILE A 23 -12.36 -5.56 13.29
CA ILE A 23 -13.82 -5.50 13.46
C ILE A 23 -14.21 -4.30 14.33
N THR A 24 -13.59 -4.16 15.51
CA THR A 24 -13.91 -3.08 16.45
C THR A 24 -13.72 -1.71 15.80
N LYS A 25 -12.62 -1.51 15.06
CA LYS A 25 -12.36 -0.25 14.35
C LYS A 25 -13.32 -0.01 13.20
N THR A 26 -13.64 -1.04 12.44
CA THR A 26 -14.56 -0.91 11.32
C THR A 26 -15.97 -0.59 11.80
N LYS A 27 -16.42 -1.20 12.91
CA LYS A 27 -17.67 -0.81 13.56
C LYS A 27 -17.66 0.64 13.98
N GLU A 28 -16.58 1.12 14.60
CA GLU A 28 -16.42 2.51 14.99
C GLU A 28 -16.57 3.45 13.79
N ASN A 29 -15.92 3.09 12.66
CA ASN A 29 -15.94 3.91 11.45
C ASN A 29 -17.27 3.86 10.67
N LEU A 30 -18.06 2.80 10.78
CA LEU A 30 -19.30 2.64 10.02
C LEU A 30 -20.56 2.89 10.84
N LEU A 31 -20.50 2.76 12.17
CA LEU A 31 -21.68 2.84 13.05
C LEU A 31 -21.67 4.06 13.96
N ASN A 32 -20.48 4.50 14.42
CA ASN A 32 -20.40 5.59 15.38
C ASN A 32 -20.33 6.96 14.69
N LYS A 33 -21.45 7.64 14.62
CA LYS A 33 -21.58 8.99 14.02
C LYS A 33 -20.68 10.06 14.70
N TYR A 34 -20.23 9.81 15.93
CA TYR A 34 -19.36 10.71 16.68
C TYR A 34 -17.86 10.40 16.51
N SER A 35 -17.53 9.34 15.78
CA SER A 35 -16.13 8.99 15.48
C SER A 35 -15.53 10.00 14.51
N LEU A 36 -14.29 10.44 14.79
CA LEU A 36 -13.51 11.28 13.86
C LEU A 36 -13.22 10.59 12.51
N LYS A 37 -13.39 9.29 12.46
CA LYS A 37 -13.18 8.45 11.27
C LYS A 37 -14.49 7.88 10.72
N TYR A 38 -15.64 8.44 11.11
CA TYR A 38 -16.93 8.01 10.56
C TYR A 38 -16.95 8.22 9.04
N LEU A 39 -17.32 7.17 8.31
CA LEU A 39 -17.18 7.11 6.86
C LEU A 39 -18.42 7.59 6.10
N PHE A 40 -19.53 7.79 6.79
CA PHE A 40 -20.75 8.30 6.19
C PHE A 40 -21.03 9.76 6.61
N ASN A 41 -21.94 10.42 5.93
CA ASN A 41 -22.50 11.68 6.42
C ASN A 41 -23.39 11.41 7.64
N GLU A 42 -23.62 12.43 8.46
CA GLU A 42 -24.52 12.35 9.63
C GLU A 42 -25.91 11.82 9.25
N GLN A 43 -26.40 12.23 8.08
CA GLN A 43 -27.62 11.70 7.46
C GLN A 43 -27.27 11.10 6.10
N ILE A 44 -27.68 9.86 5.88
CA ILE A 44 -27.57 9.19 4.59
C ILE A 44 -28.92 9.29 3.90
N ILE A 45 -29.00 10.06 2.83
CA ILE A 45 -30.23 10.24 2.07
C ILE A 45 -30.03 9.66 0.66
N ILE A 46 -30.78 8.63 0.30
CA ILE A 46 -30.79 8.03 -1.03
C ILE A 46 -32.22 7.98 -1.55
N ASN A 47 -32.47 8.53 -2.74
CA ASN A 47 -33.80 8.59 -3.37
C ASN A 47 -34.86 9.24 -2.44
N ASN A 48 -34.50 10.34 -1.76
CA ASN A 48 -35.34 11.09 -0.81
C ASN A 48 -35.77 10.26 0.43
N LYS A 49 -35.10 9.16 0.73
CA LYS A 49 -35.31 8.39 1.95
C LYS A 49 -34.07 8.48 2.83
N GLU A 50 -34.25 8.70 4.12
CA GLU A 50 -33.19 8.59 5.11
C GLU A 50 -32.93 7.11 5.40
N ILE A 51 -31.66 6.72 5.42
CA ILE A 51 -31.20 5.35 5.56
C ILE A 51 -30.29 5.25 6.77
N ASN A 52 -30.49 4.22 7.58
CA ASN A 52 -29.65 3.93 8.73
C ASN A 52 -28.70 2.77 8.41
N VAL A 53 -27.60 2.74 9.15
CA VAL A 53 -26.66 1.60 9.16
C VAL A 53 -26.83 0.86 10.49
N ASN A 54 -27.26 -0.40 10.43
CA ASN A 54 -27.55 -1.22 11.59
C ASN A 54 -26.53 -2.37 11.70
N GLU A 55 -26.12 -2.66 12.93
CA GLU A 55 -25.35 -3.87 13.22
C GLU A 55 -26.28 -5.07 13.36
N ILE A 56 -25.92 -6.18 12.72
CA ILE A 56 -26.52 -7.48 12.94
C ILE A 56 -25.60 -8.28 13.87
N THR A 57 -26.15 -8.81 14.96
CA THR A 57 -25.37 -9.55 15.96
C THR A 57 -25.43 -11.06 15.76
N ASP A 58 -26.58 -11.58 15.35
CA ASP A 58 -26.85 -13.02 15.27
C ASP A 58 -27.33 -13.42 13.87
N THR A 59 -28.61 -13.24 13.56
CA THR A 59 -29.21 -13.63 12.28
C THR A 59 -29.75 -12.41 11.53
N PHE A 60 -29.86 -12.52 10.20
CA PHE A 60 -30.45 -11.47 9.39
C PHE A 60 -31.99 -11.36 9.48
N ASP A 61 -32.63 -12.14 10.35
CA ASP A 61 -34.08 -12.05 10.54
C ASP A 61 -34.52 -10.72 11.16
N VAL A 62 -33.59 -10.08 11.88
CA VAL A 62 -33.79 -8.74 12.45
C VAL A 62 -33.45 -7.60 11.46
N SER A 63 -33.06 -7.93 10.23
CA SER A 63 -32.72 -6.96 9.18
C SER A 63 -33.88 -6.03 8.88
N LYS A 64 -33.60 -4.75 8.79
CA LYS A 64 -34.56 -3.73 8.34
C LYS A 64 -34.51 -3.62 6.81
N LYS A 65 -35.67 -3.76 6.16
CA LYS A 65 -35.79 -3.85 4.69
C LYS A 65 -35.32 -2.62 3.94
N ASP A 66 -35.39 -1.44 4.55
CA ASP A 66 -35.02 -0.17 3.91
C ASP A 66 -33.65 0.38 4.35
N ASP A 67 -32.99 -0.28 5.31
CA ASP A 67 -31.73 0.14 5.89
C ASP A 67 -30.55 -0.71 5.39
N ILE A 68 -29.34 -0.27 5.69
CA ILE A 68 -28.12 -1.04 5.52
C ILE A 68 -27.89 -1.88 6.78
N ASN A 69 -27.80 -3.19 6.64
CA ASN A 69 -27.61 -4.12 7.74
C ASN A 69 -26.25 -4.81 7.59
N ILE A 70 -25.39 -4.75 8.61
CA ILE A 70 -24.03 -5.25 8.52
C ILE A 70 -23.77 -6.25 9.65
N LEU A 71 -23.44 -7.48 9.31
CA LEU A 71 -22.87 -8.47 10.21
C LEU A 71 -21.35 -8.33 10.22
N PHE A 72 -20.77 -8.01 11.37
CA PHE A 72 -19.32 -7.93 11.54
C PHE A 72 -18.81 -9.23 12.18
N THR A 73 -17.92 -9.93 11.49
CA THR A 73 -17.44 -11.24 11.97
C THR A 73 -15.98 -11.48 11.58
N THR A 74 -15.34 -12.42 12.25
CA THR A 74 -14.07 -12.97 11.75
C THR A 74 -14.35 -14.14 10.83
N ILE A 75 -13.45 -14.41 9.88
CA ILE A 75 -13.61 -15.55 8.96
C ILE A 75 -13.66 -16.88 9.71
N ASN A 76 -12.91 -17.01 10.82
CA ASN A 76 -12.94 -18.17 11.69
C ASN A 76 -14.31 -18.36 12.36
N LYS A 77 -14.89 -17.27 12.86
CA LYS A 77 -16.23 -17.33 13.48
C LYS A 77 -17.29 -17.67 12.45
N LEU A 78 -17.25 -16.99 11.28
CA LEU A 78 -18.19 -17.25 10.19
C LEU A 78 -18.13 -18.71 9.72
N HIS A 79 -16.93 -19.26 9.57
CA HIS A 79 -16.74 -20.67 9.24
C HIS A 79 -17.29 -21.59 10.33
N GLY A 80 -16.97 -21.29 11.60
CA GLY A 80 -17.49 -22.04 12.76
C GLY A 80 -19.02 -22.04 12.84
N ASP A 81 -19.64 -20.89 12.66
CA ASP A 81 -21.10 -20.74 12.73
C ASP A 81 -21.80 -21.47 11.58
N LEU A 82 -21.21 -21.52 10.39
CA LEU A 82 -21.81 -22.14 9.19
C LEU A 82 -21.53 -23.65 9.04
N GLU A 83 -20.36 -24.14 9.47
CA GLU A 83 -19.92 -25.52 9.20
C GLU A 83 -19.93 -26.43 10.42
N THR A 84 -19.82 -25.90 11.66
CA THR A 84 -19.51 -26.74 12.81
C THR A 84 -20.55 -26.70 13.94
N THR A 85 -21.46 -25.74 13.97
CA THR A 85 -22.31 -25.55 15.14
C THR A 85 -23.77 -25.38 14.76
N ILE A 86 -24.56 -26.40 15.03
CA ILE A 86 -26.02 -26.26 15.15
C ILE A 86 -26.27 -25.70 16.56
N LYS A 87 -26.10 -24.39 16.73
CA LYS A 87 -26.55 -23.67 17.93
C LYS A 87 -27.90 -23.06 17.61
N GLU A 88 -28.77 -23.05 18.59
CA GLU A 88 -30.00 -22.27 18.54
C GLU A 88 -29.65 -20.81 18.18
N ASN A 89 -30.27 -20.26 17.14
CA ASN A 89 -29.99 -18.92 16.55
C ASN A 89 -28.62 -18.74 15.84
N SER A 90 -28.00 -19.81 15.32
CA SER A 90 -26.83 -19.67 14.44
C SER A 90 -27.24 -19.44 12.98
N ILE A 91 -26.41 -18.71 12.26
CA ILE A 91 -26.56 -18.49 10.82
C ILE A 91 -26.33 -19.82 10.08
N THR A 92 -27.18 -20.14 9.13
CA THR A 92 -27.07 -21.30 8.25
C THR A 92 -27.02 -20.88 6.78
N TYR A 93 -26.58 -21.76 5.88
CA TYR A 93 -26.60 -21.45 4.44
C TYR A 93 -28.02 -21.24 3.91
N ASN A 94 -29.04 -21.87 4.50
CA ASN A 94 -30.44 -21.69 4.11
C ASN A 94 -30.94 -20.26 4.34
N ASP A 95 -30.39 -19.55 5.34
CA ASP A 95 -30.74 -18.15 5.59
C ASP A 95 -30.36 -17.23 4.42
N PHE A 96 -29.45 -17.68 3.57
CA PHE A 96 -28.95 -16.94 2.41
C PHE A 96 -29.58 -17.34 1.08
N GLU A 97 -30.39 -18.37 1.02
CA GLU A 97 -31.04 -18.82 -0.24
C GLU A 97 -32.01 -17.77 -0.77
N ASN A 98 -32.73 -17.09 0.11
CA ASN A 98 -33.75 -16.10 -0.22
C ASN A 98 -33.29 -14.66 0.04
N ARG A 99 -32.01 -14.43 0.34
CA ARG A 99 -31.42 -13.11 0.63
C ARG A 99 -30.28 -12.81 -0.33
N LYS A 100 -30.22 -11.56 -0.74
CA LYS A 100 -29.09 -11.04 -1.50
C LYS A 100 -28.09 -10.46 -0.51
N ILE A 101 -26.93 -11.06 -0.39
CA ILE A 101 -25.88 -10.60 0.49
C ILE A 101 -24.64 -10.14 -0.26
N VAL A 102 -23.93 -9.21 0.34
CA VAL A 102 -22.58 -8.82 -0.06
C VAL A 102 -21.61 -9.24 1.03
N LEU A 103 -20.72 -10.17 0.71
CA LEU A 103 -19.60 -10.53 1.57
C LEU A 103 -18.43 -9.61 1.24
N ILE A 104 -18.01 -8.78 2.19
CA ILE A 104 -16.84 -7.90 2.12
C ILE A 104 -15.75 -8.55 2.96
N ALA A 105 -14.70 -9.04 2.30
CA ALA A 105 -13.53 -9.60 2.95
C ALA A 105 -12.39 -8.59 2.89
N ASP A 106 -11.98 -8.06 4.04
CA ASP A 106 -10.82 -7.18 4.16
C ASP A 106 -9.58 -8.00 4.55
N GLU A 107 -8.39 -7.52 4.18
CA GLU A 107 -7.11 -8.23 4.28
C GLU A 107 -7.17 -9.63 3.63
N ALA A 108 -7.80 -9.69 2.46
CA ALA A 108 -8.09 -10.95 1.76
C ALA A 108 -6.84 -11.76 1.35
N HIS A 109 -5.64 -11.16 1.43
CA HIS A 109 -4.38 -11.89 1.21
C HIS A 109 -4.17 -13.01 2.24
N HIS A 110 -4.75 -12.91 3.45
CA HIS A 110 -4.73 -13.99 4.43
C HIS A 110 -5.50 -15.24 3.97
N LEU A 111 -6.37 -15.10 2.98
CA LEU A 111 -7.05 -16.24 2.35
C LEU A 111 -6.14 -17.01 1.37
N ASN A 112 -4.91 -16.53 1.12
CA ASN A 112 -3.99 -17.05 0.12
C ASN A 112 -2.62 -17.48 0.66
N THR A 113 -2.42 -17.53 1.99
CA THR A 113 -1.11 -17.85 2.59
C THR A 113 -0.74 -19.33 2.47
N SER A 114 0.53 -19.62 2.18
CA SER A 114 1.01 -20.93 1.71
C SER A 114 1.67 -21.84 2.76
N THR A 115 1.45 -21.64 4.06
CA THR A 115 2.04 -22.52 5.11
C THR A 115 1.26 -23.83 5.28
N LYS A 116 1.95 -24.94 5.58
CA LYS A 116 1.32 -26.28 5.63
C LYS A 116 0.16 -26.42 6.64
N THR A 117 0.23 -25.74 7.77
CA THR A 117 -0.83 -25.72 8.80
C THR A 117 -1.98 -24.77 8.47
N GLN A 118 -1.72 -23.71 7.70
CA GLN A 118 -2.73 -22.78 7.25
C GLN A 118 -3.50 -23.30 6.02
N LYS A 119 -2.88 -24.17 5.19
CA LYS A 119 -3.53 -24.70 3.98
C LYS A 119 -4.86 -25.42 4.23
N ASP A 120 -5.02 -26.08 5.36
CA ASP A 120 -6.29 -26.78 5.68
C ASP A 120 -7.35 -25.79 6.18
N ALA A 121 -6.97 -24.78 6.95
CA ALA A 121 -7.87 -23.72 7.37
C ALA A 121 -8.32 -22.86 6.19
N GLU A 122 -7.40 -22.50 5.29
CA GLU A 122 -7.68 -21.71 4.08
C GLU A 122 -8.62 -22.42 3.11
N LYS A 123 -8.42 -23.71 2.88
CA LYS A 123 -9.36 -24.53 2.08
C LYS A 123 -10.76 -24.53 2.68
N ASN A 124 -10.87 -24.52 4.00
CA ASN A 124 -12.14 -24.47 4.70
C ASN A 124 -12.79 -23.08 4.56
N TRP A 125 -12.02 -21.99 4.64
CA TRP A 125 -12.54 -20.64 4.44
C TRP A 125 -12.97 -20.38 3.00
N GLU A 126 -12.19 -20.83 2.03
CA GLU A 126 -12.54 -20.75 0.61
C GLU A 126 -13.80 -21.55 0.31
N LYS A 127 -13.98 -22.71 0.93
CA LYS A 127 -15.21 -23.50 0.84
C LYS A 127 -16.41 -22.75 1.41
N THR A 128 -16.26 -22.14 2.59
CA THR A 128 -17.33 -21.37 3.25
C THR A 128 -17.76 -20.19 2.37
N THR A 129 -16.81 -19.38 1.86
CA THR A 129 -17.12 -18.26 0.97
C THR A 129 -17.77 -18.75 -0.33
N THR A 130 -17.30 -19.85 -0.90
CA THR A 130 -17.87 -20.43 -2.12
C THR A 130 -19.29 -20.93 -1.89
N ASN A 131 -19.58 -21.56 -0.76
CA ASN A 131 -20.92 -22.03 -0.42
C ASN A 131 -21.89 -20.86 -0.20
N LEU A 132 -21.45 -19.79 0.46
CA LEU A 132 -22.23 -18.55 0.60
C LEU A 132 -22.58 -17.94 -0.77
N LEU A 133 -21.63 -17.89 -1.69
CA LEU A 133 -21.88 -17.38 -3.04
C LEU A 133 -22.85 -18.27 -3.81
N LYS A 134 -22.81 -19.58 -3.61
CA LYS A 134 -23.70 -20.53 -4.29
C LYS A 134 -25.11 -20.55 -3.71
N ALA A 135 -25.29 -20.16 -2.46
CA ALA A 135 -26.61 -20.15 -1.80
C ALA A 135 -27.61 -19.26 -2.56
N ASN A 136 -27.16 -18.14 -3.11
CA ASN A 136 -27.97 -17.29 -3.98
C ASN A 136 -27.14 -16.75 -5.14
N LYS A 137 -27.66 -16.78 -6.36
CA LYS A 137 -26.96 -16.32 -7.59
C LYS A 137 -26.65 -14.83 -7.59
N GLU A 138 -27.35 -14.03 -6.78
CA GLU A 138 -27.14 -12.59 -6.65
C GLU A 138 -26.16 -12.23 -5.51
N ASN A 139 -25.63 -13.20 -4.77
CA ASN A 139 -24.62 -12.95 -3.76
C ASN A 139 -23.31 -12.49 -4.39
N ILE A 140 -22.67 -11.54 -3.75
CA ILE A 140 -21.41 -10.92 -4.21
C ILE A 140 -20.33 -11.11 -3.15
N LEU A 141 -19.12 -11.48 -3.59
CA LEU A 141 -17.90 -11.42 -2.79
C LEU A 141 -17.02 -10.28 -3.30
N LEU A 142 -16.67 -9.37 -2.40
CA LEU A 142 -15.70 -8.30 -2.64
C LEU A 142 -14.49 -8.49 -1.72
N GLU A 143 -13.36 -8.72 -2.30
CA GLU A 143 -12.09 -8.92 -1.61
C GLU A 143 -11.25 -7.64 -1.70
N PHE A 144 -10.81 -7.13 -0.54
CA PHE A 144 -9.94 -5.97 -0.41
C PHE A 144 -8.61 -6.40 0.20
N THR A 145 -7.51 -5.96 -0.37
CA THR A 145 -6.19 -6.21 0.17
C THR A 145 -5.18 -5.17 -0.31
N ALA A 146 -4.26 -4.77 0.54
CA ALA A 146 -3.15 -3.91 0.19
C ALA A 146 -1.93 -4.68 -0.35
N THR A 147 -1.87 -5.99 -0.10
CA THR A 147 -0.67 -6.81 -0.34
C THR A 147 -1.03 -8.11 -1.04
N GLN A 148 -1.28 -8.04 -2.34
CA GLN A 148 -1.54 -9.22 -3.15
C GLN A 148 -0.27 -9.64 -3.90
N ASP A 149 0.20 -10.87 -3.65
CA ASP A 149 1.35 -11.43 -4.37
C ASP A 149 0.91 -12.00 -5.73
N LEU A 150 0.83 -11.13 -6.73
CA LEU A 150 0.50 -11.52 -8.11
C LEU A 150 1.69 -12.17 -8.86
N GLU A 151 2.88 -12.23 -8.25
CA GLU A 151 4.03 -12.97 -8.79
C GLU A 151 3.85 -14.49 -8.55
N ASP A 152 3.11 -14.88 -7.51
CA ASP A 152 2.71 -16.28 -7.32
C ASP A 152 1.69 -16.70 -8.41
N LYS A 153 2.04 -17.74 -9.17
CA LYS A 153 1.24 -18.21 -10.30
C LYS A 153 -0.17 -18.67 -9.91
N ASN A 154 -0.33 -19.26 -8.72
CA ASN A 154 -1.62 -19.76 -8.25
C ASN A 154 -2.54 -18.59 -7.86
N ILE A 155 -1.98 -17.59 -7.18
CA ILE A 155 -2.69 -16.38 -6.80
C ILE A 155 -3.06 -15.59 -8.05
N ALA A 156 -2.12 -15.40 -8.98
CA ALA A 156 -2.38 -14.73 -10.25
C ALA A 156 -3.50 -15.41 -11.05
N LEU A 157 -3.53 -16.75 -11.06
CA LEU A 157 -4.58 -17.52 -11.74
C LEU A 157 -5.94 -17.38 -11.05
N LYS A 158 -5.97 -17.39 -9.70
CA LYS A 158 -7.22 -17.23 -8.91
C LYS A 158 -7.89 -15.89 -9.17
N TYR A 159 -7.10 -14.83 -9.30
CA TYR A 159 -7.60 -13.46 -9.49
C TYR A 159 -7.62 -12.99 -10.94
N LYS A 160 -7.27 -13.86 -11.88
CA LYS A 160 -7.33 -13.55 -13.29
C LYS A 160 -8.74 -13.09 -13.67
N ASP A 161 -8.82 -11.94 -14.31
CA ASP A 161 -10.07 -11.29 -14.74
C ASP A 161 -11.05 -10.90 -13.62
N LYS A 162 -10.62 -10.95 -12.34
CA LYS A 162 -11.44 -10.59 -11.16
C LYS A 162 -11.02 -9.29 -10.51
N ILE A 163 -9.84 -8.75 -10.83
CA ILE A 163 -9.37 -7.48 -10.27
C ILE A 163 -10.17 -6.35 -10.90
N ILE A 164 -11.01 -5.70 -10.10
CA ILE A 164 -11.88 -4.60 -10.53
C ILE A 164 -11.12 -3.27 -10.50
N TYR A 165 -10.26 -3.10 -9.52
CA TYR A 165 -9.54 -1.87 -9.29
C TYR A 165 -8.18 -2.16 -8.65
N ASP A 166 -7.14 -1.58 -9.23
CA ASP A 166 -5.79 -1.59 -8.69
C ASP A 166 -5.35 -0.15 -8.41
N TYR A 167 -5.11 0.14 -7.13
CA TYR A 167 -4.59 1.42 -6.67
C TYR A 167 -3.33 1.18 -5.86
N ALA A 168 -2.25 0.92 -6.59
CA ALA A 168 -0.96 0.63 -6.01
C ALA A 168 -0.51 1.74 -5.05
N LEU A 169 0.21 1.36 -3.98
CA LEU A 169 0.71 2.27 -2.96
C LEU A 169 1.57 3.40 -3.55
N LYS A 170 2.32 3.10 -4.61
CA LYS A 170 3.06 4.12 -5.37
C LYS A 170 2.13 5.21 -5.90
N LYS A 171 1.03 4.84 -6.53
CA LYS A 171 0.06 5.81 -7.05
C LYS A 171 -0.58 6.62 -5.93
N PHE A 172 -0.93 5.98 -4.82
CA PHE A 172 -1.46 6.64 -3.62
C PHE A 172 -0.50 7.70 -3.07
N ARG A 173 0.79 7.38 -3.03
CA ARG A 173 1.85 8.31 -2.64
C ARG A 173 2.00 9.45 -3.66
N ASP A 174 2.07 9.13 -4.96
CA ASP A 174 2.25 10.10 -6.03
C ASP A 174 1.05 11.06 -6.13
N ASP A 175 -0.16 10.60 -5.80
CA ASP A 175 -1.37 11.42 -5.68
C ASP A 175 -1.36 12.30 -4.40
N GLY A 176 -0.37 12.16 -3.51
CA GLY A 176 -0.16 13.00 -2.33
C GLY A 176 -0.88 12.55 -1.07
N TYR A 177 -1.46 11.36 -1.02
CA TYR A 177 -2.24 10.88 0.13
C TYR A 177 -1.42 10.25 1.28
N SER A 178 -0.11 10.18 1.14
CA SER A 178 0.80 9.73 2.20
C SER A 178 1.79 10.82 2.58
N LYS A 179 2.38 10.73 3.78
CA LYS A 179 3.56 11.51 4.13
C LYS A 179 4.74 11.10 3.25
N ASP A 180 5.64 12.03 3.00
CA ASP A 180 6.94 11.76 2.40
C ASP A 180 7.85 11.06 3.43
N ILE A 181 8.54 9.99 3.03
CA ILE A 181 9.35 9.18 3.95
C ILE A 181 10.81 9.61 3.88
N LYS A 182 11.38 9.96 5.02
CA LYS A 182 12.79 10.28 5.19
C LYS A 182 13.48 9.22 6.01
N LEU A 183 14.46 8.54 5.42
CA LEU A 183 15.31 7.59 6.11
C LEU A 183 16.50 8.34 6.71
N ILE A 184 16.61 8.32 8.03
CA ILE A 184 17.69 8.95 8.78
C ILE A 184 18.60 7.86 9.33
N SER A 185 19.88 7.97 8.98
CA SER A 185 20.91 7.07 9.48
C SER A 185 22.01 7.91 10.14
N ASP A 186 22.31 7.60 11.38
CA ASP A 186 23.31 8.29 12.17
C ASP A 186 24.12 7.33 13.03
N ASN A 187 25.24 7.84 13.57
CA ASN A 187 26.10 7.14 14.52
C ASN A 187 25.84 7.58 15.97
N LEU A 188 24.68 8.14 16.23
CA LEU A 188 24.26 8.56 17.56
C LEU A 188 24.02 7.34 18.47
N THR A 189 24.24 7.52 19.77
CA THR A 189 23.80 6.55 20.78
C THR A 189 22.28 6.47 20.83
N ASP A 190 21.71 5.42 21.41
CA ASP A 190 20.25 5.28 21.55
C ASP A 190 19.62 6.49 22.26
N ASN A 191 20.25 7.00 23.35
CA ASN A 191 19.77 8.19 24.05
C ASN A 191 19.81 9.44 23.17
N GLN A 192 20.87 9.64 22.41
CA GLN A 192 21.00 10.77 21.48
C GLN A 192 19.98 10.68 20.33
N ARG A 193 19.74 9.48 19.81
CA ARG A 193 18.74 9.24 18.77
C ARG A 193 17.32 9.45 19.28
N MET A 194 17.02 9.01 20.52
CA MET A 194 15.74 9.31 21.18
C MET A 194 15.55 10.82 21.36
N LEU A 195 16.58 11.53 21.83
CA LEU A 195 16.53 12.99 22.01
C LEU A 195 16.38 13.71 20.66
N GLN A 196 17.10 13.31 19.63
CA GLN A 196 16.96 13.88 18.28
C GLN A 196 15.51 13.78 17.77
N ALA A 197 14.85 12.65 17.93
CA ALA A 197 13.45 12.48 17.55
C ALA A 197 12.51 13.37 18.38
N VAL A 198 12.78 13.55 19.68
CA VAL A 198 12.04 14.49 20.55
C VAL A 198 12.17 15.92 20.04
N LEU A 199 13.39 16.36 19.71
CA LEU A 199 13.65 17.70 19.19
C LEU A 199 12.91 17.94 17.87
N ILE A 200 12.92 16.98 16.96
CA ILE A 200 12.19 17.06 15.69
C ILE A 200 10.66 17.11 15.92
N SER A 201 10.16 16.33 16.87
CA SER A 201 8.75 16.35 17.26
C SER A 201 8.32 17.72 17.80
N GLU A 202 9.18 18.38 18.63
CA GLU A 202 8.91 19.74 19.09
C GLU A 202 9.00 20.77 17.96
N TYR A 203 9.95 20.62 17.05
CA TYR A 203 10.04 21.48 15.87
C TYR A 203 8.75 21.42 15.04
N ARG A 204 8.18 20.23 14.82
CA ARG A 204 6.87 20.11 14.13
C ARG A 204 5.76 20.85 14.86
N ARG A 205 5.75 20.84 16.21
CA ARG A 205 4.75 21.58 16.99
C ARG A 205 4.92 23.10 16.82
N ILE A 206 6.15 23.59 16.85
CA ILE A 206 6.45 25.00 16.61
C ILE A 206 6.00 25.40 15.21
N VAL A 207 6.38 24.65 14.19
CA VAL A 207 6.00 24.93 12.80
C VAL A 207 4.49 24.91 12.60
N ALA A 208 3.78 23.95 13.20
CA ALA A 208 2.32 23.89 13.10
C ALA A 208 1.64 25.09 13.78
N SER A 209 2.18 25.54 14.91
CA SER A 209 1.71 26.76 15.60
C SER A 209 1.94 27.99 14.73
N ASP A 210 3.15 28.13 14.18
CA ASP A 210 3.56 29.32 13.42
C ASP A 210 2.84 29.43 12.07
N VAL A 211 2.69 28.31 11.35
CA VAL A 211 2.20 28.32 9.97
C VAL A 211 0.71 28.04 9.88
N LEU A 212 0.21 27.12 10.73
CA LEU A 212 -1.20 26.70 10.68
C LEU A 212 -2.05 27.33 11.77
N ASN A 213 -1.46 28.08 12.70
CA ASN A 213 -2.11 28.55 13.92
C ASN A 213 -2.85 27.42 14.66
N ARG A 214 -2.23 26.23 14.70
CA ARG A 214 -2.83 24.99 15.21
C ARG A 214 -1.86 24.21 16.06
N VAL A 215 -2.38 23.67 17.17
CA VAL A 215 -1.61 22.73 18.00
C VAL A 215 -1.78 21.33 17.44
N ILE A 216 -0.68 20.72 17.04
CA ILE A 216 -0.64 19.30 16.66
C ILE A 216 0.05 18.48 17.76
N LYS A 217 -0.20 17.18 17.75
CA LYS A 217 0.41 16.21 18.67
C LYS A 217 1.17 15.15 17.87
N PRO A 218 2.42 15.42 17.46
CA PRO A 218 3.25 14.41 16.82
C PRO A 218 3.60 13.32 17.81
N VAL A 219 3.46 12.06 17.38
CA VAL A 219 3.77 10.87 18.16
C VAL A 219 5.05 10.24 17.62
N ILE A 220 5.89 9.76 18.54
CA ILE A 220 7.12 9.03 18.26
C ILE A 220 6.94 7.57 18.65
N LEU A 221 7.33 6.66 17.78
CA LEU A 221 7.40 5.23 18.08
C LEU A 221 8.86 4.81 18.25
N PHE A 222 9.22 4.42 19.47
CA PHE A 222 10.48 3.77 19.78
C PHE A 222 10.31 2.25 19.65
N LYS A 223 11.03 1.64 18.73
CA LYS A 223 10.91 0.21 18.42
C LYS A 223 12.20 -0.55 18.71
N THR A 224 12.06 -1.74 19.30
CA THR A 224 13.11 -2.76 19.36
C THR A 224 12.59 -4.11 18.90
N VAL A 225 13.46 -4.93 18.33
CA VAL A 225 13.17 -6.33 17.94
C VAL A 225 13.57 -7.29 19.06
N LYS A 226 14.37 -6.81 20.02
CA LYS A 226 14.84 -7.60 21.15
C LYS A 226 13.79 -7.59 22.26
N ASN A 227 13.84 -8.60 23.05
CA ASN A 227 13.23 -8.90 24.34
C ASN A 227 12.38 -7.79 25.01
N THR A 228 11.24 -8.18 25.58
CA THR A 228 10.35 -7.30 26.36
C THR A 228 11.06 -6.56 27.50
N GLU A 229 12.07 -7.17 28.12
CA GLU A 229 12.88 -6.57 29.16
C GLU A 229 13.73 -5.38 28.65
N ASN A 230 14.21 -5.46 27.41
CA ASN A 230 14.99 -4.39 26.81
C ASN A 230 14.14 -3.13 26.59
N ILE A 231 12.89 -3.25 26.16
CA ILE A 231 12.02 -2.09 25.92
C ILE A 231 11.66 -1.38 27.23
N ASP A 232 11.47 -2.13 28.32
CA ASP A 232 11.21 -1.56 29.64
C ASP A 232 12.42 -0.77 30.18
N ASN A 233 13.64 -1.24 29.89
CA ASN A 233 14.87 -0.53 30.26
C ASN A 233 15.06 0.73 29.41
N LEU A 234 14.87 0.65 28.10
CA LEU A 234 14.92 1.81 27.20
C LEU A 234 13.89 2.88 27.59
N TYR A 235 12.70 2.47 27.98
CA TYR A 235 11.69 3.39 28.51
C TYR A 235 12.17 4.08 29.80
N LYS A 236 12.75 3.34 30.75
CA LYS A 236 13.30 3.93 31.98
C LYS A 236 14.44 4.90 31.69
N ASP A 237 15.33 4.55 30.76
CA ASP A 237 16.43 5.39 30.34
C ASP A 237 15.95 6.67 29.66
N PHE A 238 14.89 6.55 28.81
CA PHE A 238 14.23 7.71 28.21
C PHE A 238 13.62 8.63 29.26
N ILE A 239 12.91 8.11 30.28
CA ILE A 239 12.33 8.94 31.34
C ILE A 239 13.44 9.67 32.12
N LYS A 240 14.52 8.97 32.46
CA LYS A 240 15.69 9.60 33.12
C LYS A 240 16.32 10.68 32.23
N LEU A 241 16.47 10.43 30.94
CA LEU A 241 16.98 11.37 29.96
C LEU A 241 16.14 12.66 29.95
N ILE A 242 14.81 12.53 29.88
CA ILE A 242 13.91 13.68 29.86
C ILE A 242 13.88 14.43 31.19
N GLU A 243 13.82 13.73 32.32
CA GLU A 243 13.83 14.35 33.65
C GLU A 243 15.12 15.16 33.94
N ASN A 244 16.26 14.63 33.51
CA ASN A 244 17.57 15.25 33.71
C ASN A 244 18.04 16.09 32.51
N LEU A 245 17.21 16.30 31.49
CA LEU A 245 17.58 17.05 30.30
C LEU A 245 18.14 18.42 30.62
N SER A 246 19.31 18.71 30.09
CA SER A 246 20.05 19.96 30.27
C SER A 246 20.38 20.62 28.92
N VAL A 247 20.89 21.84 28.99
CA VAL A 247 21.36 22.62 27.84
C VAL A 247 22.50 21.90 27.10
N ASN A 248 23.36 21.21 27.82
CA ASN A 248 24.52 20.53 27.26
C ASN A 248 24.10 19.38 26.32
N GLU A 249 23.11 18.57 26.72
CA GLU A 249 22.62 17.44 25.91
C GLU A 249 21.94 17.92 24.62
N ILE A 250 21.22 19.05 24.70
CA ILE A 250 20.60 19.62 23.48
C ILE A 250 21.69 20.18 22.56
N ASN A 251 22.67 20.91 23.10
CA ASN A 251 23.76 21.44 22.30
C ASN A 251 24.59 20.34 21.66
N GLU A 252 24.79 19.21 22.32
CA GLU A 252 25.46 18.05 21.74
C GLU A 252 24.75 17.53 20.48
N ILE A 253 23.41 17.49 20.49
CA ILE A 253 22.64 17.11 19.29
C ILE A 253 22.78 18.19 18.22
N PHE A 254 22.71 19.47 18.58
CA PHE A 254 22.85 20.57 17.60
C PHE A 254 24.24 20.61 16.92
N GLU A 255 25.27 20.12 17.61
CA GLU A 255 26.63 20.03 17.05
C GLU A 255 26.83 18.79 16.17
N LYS A 256 26.23 17.67 16.56
CA LYS A 256 26.40 16.38 15.87
C LYS A 256 25.43 16.18 14.69
N SER A 257 24.26 16.81 14.73
CA SER A 257 23.22 16.58 13.72
C SER A 257 23.39 17.50 12.53
N THR A 258 23.35 16.94 11.34
CA THR A 258 23.30 17.65 10.05
C THR A 258 21.89 17.75 9.47
N LEU A 259 20.89 17.30 10.22
CA LEU A 259 19.50 17.31 9.78
C LEU A 259 18.97 18.75 9.71
N GLU A 260 18.40 19.10 8.57
CA GLU A 260 17.82 20.43 8.31
C GLU A 260 16.80 20.83 9.39
N ALA A 261 15.97 19.88 9.82
CA ALA A 261 14.98 20.10 10.88
C ALA A 261 15.63 20.53 12.21
N ILE A 262 16.76 19.92 12.58
CA ILE A 262 17.50 20.26 13.80
C ILE A 262 18.20 21.63 13.65
N LEU A 263 18.77 21.92 12.49
CA LEU A 263 19.40 23.21 12.22
C LEU A 263 18.37 24.35 12.27
N LYS A 264 17.22 24.18 11.63
CA LYS A 264 16.11 25.14 11.66
C LYS A 264 15.50 25.30 13.07
N LEU A 265 15.43 24.22 13.85
CA LEU A 265 14.99 24.29 15.23
C LEU A 265 15.94 25.16 16.07
N LYS A 266 17.26 24.96 15.95
CA LYS A 266 18.29 25.74 16.66
C LYS A 266 18.11 27.24 16.43
N GLU A 267 17.79 27.65 15.20
CA GLU A 267 17.57 29.06 14.84
C GLU A 267 16.27 29.64 15.47
N LYS A 268 15.30 28.80 15.81
CA LYS A 268 14.00 29.23 16.34
C LYS A 268 13.92 29.30 17.86
N ILE A 269 14.87 28.70 18.56
CA ILE A 269 14.85 28.69 20.03
C ILE A 269 15.45 30.01 20.56
N GLU A 270 14.58 30.84 21.10
CA GLU A 270 14.99 32.09 21.76
C GLU A 270 15.42 31.85 23.23
N ASP A 271 14.67 31.01 23.96
CA ASP A 271 14.98 30.63 25.35
C ASP A 271 15.04 29.09 25.47
N ILE A 272 16.26 28.59 25.58
CA ILE A 272 16.53 27.16 25.68
C ILE A 272 15.99 26.55 26.98
N ASN A 273 15.91 27.30 28.08
CA ASN A 273 15.38 26.77 29.33
C ASN A 273 13.87 26.59 29.28
N SER A 274 13.15 27.55 28.73
CA SER A 274 11.71 27.40 28.46
C SER A 274 11.43 26.25 27.51
N PHE A 275 12.28 26.06 26.48
CA PHE A 275 12.18 24.94 25.55
C PHE A 275 12.41 23.60 26.25
N ILE A 276 13.41 23.48 27.12
CA ILE A 276 13.65 22.28 27.94
C ILE A 276 12.43 21.96 28.81
N ASN A 277 11.86 22.96 29.47
CA ASN A 277 10.67 22.77 30.30
C ASN A 277 9.46 22.28 29.49
N ALA A 278 9.29 22.79 28.28
CA ALA A 278 8.25 22.30 27.35
C ALA A 278 8.45 20.82 26.96
N ILE A 279 9.70 20.40 26.69
CA ILE A 279 10.05 18.99 26.44
C ILE A 279 9.74 18.13 27.66
N LYS A 280 10.22 18.52 28.86
CA LYS A 280 9.97 17.77 30.10
C LYS A 280 8.48 17.60 30.38
N TYR A 281 7.68 18.63 30.14
CA TYR A 281 6.23 18.57 30.28
C TYR A 281 5.60 17.67 29.22
N GLY A 282 6.02 17.80 27.95
CA GLY A 282 5.46 17.10 26.81
C GLY A 282 5.74 15.59 26.80
N PHE A 283 6.88 15.18 27.35
CA PHE A 283 7.32 13.77 27.37
C PHE A 283 7.45 13.20 28.78
N ARG A 284 6.66 13.74 29.72
CA ARG A 284 6.59 13.19 31.10
C ARG A 284 6.04 11.76 31.07
N LYS A 285 6.21 11.03 32.18
CA LYS A 285 5.82 9.62 32.34
C LYS A 285 4.41 9.30 31.81
N ASP A 286 3.42 10.15 32.09
CA ASP A 286 2.03 9.96 31.65
C ASP A 286 1.83 10.18 30.14
N SER A 287 2.80 10.77 29.47
CA SER A 287 2.79 10.97 28.02
C SER A 287 3.53 9.85 27.26
N CYS A 288 3.96 8.81 27.97
CA CYS A 288 4.70 7.68 27.43
C CYS A 288 3.93 6.38 27.63
N LEU A 289 3.86 5.54 26.61
CA LEU A 289 3.17 4.26 26.63
C LEU A 289 4.15 3.14 26.31
N VAL A 290 4.25 2.14 27.20
CA VAL A 290 4.98 0.89 26.90
C VAL A 290 3.99 -0.19 26.53
N ILE A 291 4.24 -0.91 25.40
CA ILE A 291 3.39 -2.00 24.96
C ILE A 291 4.20 -3.17 24.40
N HIS A 292 3.96 -4.37 24.95
CA HIS A 292 4.55 -5.63 24.51
C HIS A 292 3.65 -6.81 24.89
N SER A 293 3.95 -8.02 24.44
CA SER A 293 3.11 -9.21 24.62
C SER A 293 2.83 -9.60 26.07
N LYS A 294 3.78 -9.31 26.97
CA LYS A 294 3.74 -9.70 28.40
C LYS A 294 3.17 -8.63 29.33
N ILE A 295 2.72 -7.49 28.80
CA ILE A 295 2.30 -6.37 29.63
C ILE A 295 0.97 -6.64 30.31
N LYS A 296 0.85 -6.21 31.57
CA LYS A 296 -0.44 -6.17 32.27
C LYS A 296 -1.30 -5.04 31.70
N ASP A 297 -2.62 -5.15 31.79
CA ASP A 297 -3.59 -4.12 31.34
C ASP A 297 -3.48 -3.79 29.85
N LYS A 298 -3.19 -4.82 29.04
CA LYS A 298 -3.01 -4.70 27.60
C LYS A 298 -4.21 -4.06 26.89
N GLU A 299 -5.43 -4.41 27.30
CA GLU A 299 -6.66 -3.87 26.68
C GLU A 299 -6.81 -2.36 26.91
N GLU A 300 -6.52 -1.88 28.12
CA GLU A 300 -6.57 -0.45 28.42
C GLU A 300 -5.51 0.31 27.62
N LYS A 301 -4.29 -0.22 27.56
CA LYS A 301 -3.20 0.37 26.76
C LYS A 301 -3.49 0.38 25.27
N LEU A 302 -4.15 -0.63 24.76
CA LEU A 302 -4.62 -0.67 23.37
C LEU A 302 -5.68 0.42 23.08
N LYS A 303 -6.52 0.80 24.05
CA LYS A 303 -7.45 1.94 23.90
C LYS A 303 -6.67 3.24 23.70
N TYR A 304 -5.65 3.50 24.52
CA TYR A 304 -4.77 4.66 24.32
C TYR A 304 -4.08 4.61 22.96
N LEU A 305 -3.54 3.46 22.57
CA LEU A 305 -2.86 3.28 21.31
C LEU A 305 -3.78 3.53 20.09
N ASN A 306 -5.04 3.17 20.20
CA ASN A 306 -6.02 3.35 19.13
C ASN A 306 -6.66 4.74 19.09
N SER A 307 -6.48 5.56 20.12
CA SER A 307 -7.04 6.91 20.24
C SER A 307 -5.99 8.02 20.25
N LEU A 308 -4.82 7.77 19.66
CA LEU A 308 -3.70 8.74 19.66
C LEU A 308 -4.04 10.08 19.00
N GLU A 309 -4.97 10.10 18.06
CA GLU A 309 -5.44 11.32 17.40
C GLU A 309 -6.38 12.16 18.27
N ASN A 310 -6.94 11.56 19.33
CA ASN A 310 -7.81 12.28 20.25
C ASN A 310 -7.00 13.33 21.03
N PRO A 311 -7.41 14.62 21.04
CA PRO A 311 -6.72 15.66 21.80
C PRO A 311 -6.61 15.38 23.30
N LYS A 312 -7.57 14.63 23.87
CA LYS A 312 -7.56 14.25 25.30
C LYS A 312 -6.57 13.13 25.63
N ASN A 313 -6.08 12.40 24.64
CA ASN A 313 -5.07 11.36 24.84
C ASN A 313 -3.70 12.01 25.05
N PRO A 314 -3.03 11.79 26.20
CA PRO A 314 -1.76 12.48 26.51
C PRO A 314 -0.56 11.89 25.79
N ILE A 315 -0.67 10.69 25.18
CA ILE A 315 0.49 9.92 24.69
C ILE A 315 1.17 10.62 23.52
N ARG A 316 2.50 10.78 23.65
CA ARG A 316 3.40 11.33 22.65
C ARG A 316 4.56 10.40 22.30
N ALA A 317 4.92 9.49 23.20
CA ALA A 317 5.96 8.49 22.97
C ALA A 317 5.43 7.08 23.22
N ILE A 318 5.70 6.17 22.30
CA ILE A 318 5.32 4.77 22.40
C ILE A 318 6.57 3.92 22.35
N PHE A 319 6.71 3.00 23.29
CA PHE A 319 7.77 2.01 23.36
C PHE A 319 7.19 0.63 23.06
N ALA A 320 7.56 0.02 21.91
CA ALA A 320 6.92 -1.21 21.46
C ALA A 320 7.92 -2.28 20.97
N VAL A 321 7.54 -3.54 21.18
CA VAL A 321 8.18 -4.73 20.61
C VAL A 321 7.17 -5.40 19.69
N ASP A 322 7.43 -5.41 18.40
CA ASP A 322 6.71 -6.16 17.32
C ASP A 322 5.17 -6.25 17.34
N ILE A 323 4.47 -5.51 18.20
CA ILE A 323 3.00 -5.63 18.38
C ILE A 323 2.19 -4.79 17.38
N LEU A 324 2.81 -3.85 16.67
CA LEU A 324 2.11 -2.83 15.89
C LEU A 324 1.97 -3.18 14.39
N ASN A 325 2.16 -4.45 14.03
CA ASN A 325 2.25 -4.84 12.64
C ASN A 325 0.88 -4.96 11.93
N GLU A 326 -0.21 -5.32 12.64
CA GLU A 326 -1.53 -5.48 12.04
C GLU A 326 -2.62 -4.66 12.75
N GLY A 327 -3.51 -4.06 11.98
CA GLY A 327 -4.67 -3.33 12.47
C GLY A 327 -4.40 -2.00 13.18
N TRP A 328 -3.15 -1.54 13.28
CA TRP A 328 -2.83 -0.22 13.85
C TRP A 328 -2.93 0.86 12.78
N ASP A 329 -3.77 1.86 13.03
CA ASP A 329 -4.09 2.93 12.09
C ASP A 329 -4.02 4.28 12.79
N VAL A 330 -2.94 5.01 12.59
CA VAL A 330 -2.65 6.28 13.27
C VAL A 330 -2.10 7.30 12.29
N LEU A 331 -2.70 8.49 12.25
CA LEU A 331 -2.32 9.55 11.32
C LEU A 331 -1.23 10.46 11.89
N ASN A 332 -1.16 10.60 13.21
CA ASN A 332 -0.21 11.49 13.89
C ASN A 332 1.11 10.83 14.32
N LEU A 333 1.44 9.66 13.78
CA LEU A 333 2.78 9.08 13.86
C LEU A 333 3.70 9.79 12.88
N PHE A 334 4.75 10.45 13.38
CA PHE A 334 5.68 11.20 12.56
C PHE A 334 7.12 10.68 12.61
N ASP A 335 7.48 9.99 13.69
CA ASP A 335 8.82 9.44 13.86
C ASP A 335 8.75 7.98 14.30
N ILE A 336 9.55 7.14 13.65
CA ILE A 336 9.82 5.77 14.06
C ILE A 336 11.32 5.67 14.34
N VAL A 337 11.68 5.32 15.56
CA VAL A 337 13.06 5.23 16.00
C VAL A 337 13.41 3.79 16.32
N LYS A 338 14.31 3.22 15.56
CA LYS A 338 14.84 1.88 15.80
C LYS A 338 16.01 1.95 16.76
N LEU A 339 15.92 1.25 17.90
CA LEU A 339 16.83 1.30 19.04
C LEU A 339 17.70 0.04 19.20
N ASP A 340 17.81 -0.81 18.21
CA ASP A 340 18.66 -1.98 18.27
C ASP A 340 19.42 -2.23 16.97
N GLU A 341 20.53 -2.96 17.08
CA GLU A 341 21.26 -3.41 15.91
C GLU A 341 20.40 -4.33 15.04
N ALA A 342 20.31 -4.00 13.78
CA ALA A 342 19.54 -4.75 12.81
C ALA A 342 20.16 -6.12 12.53
N LYS A 343 19.52 -7.20 12.98
CA LYS A 343 19.80 -8.50 12.41
C LYS A 343 19.20 -8.57 11.01
N LYS A 344 20.04 -8.85 10.01
CA LYS A 344 19.66 -9.01 8.60
C LYS A 344 18.84 -10.29 8.41
N THR A 345 17.55 -10.26 8.62
CA THR A 345 16.66 -11.29 8.10
C THR A 345 15.63 -10.61 7.19
N ALA A 346 15.37 -11.20 6.02
CA ALA A 346 14.43 -10.65 5.05
C ALA A 346 13.04 -10.37 5.66
N ASN A 347 12.59 -11.23 6.57
CA ASN A 347 11.30 -11.05 7.25
C ASN A 347 11.25 -9.79 8.12
N ASN A 348 12.37 -9.37 8.73
CA ASN A 348 12.40 -8.16 9.56
C ASN A 348 12.27 -6.89 8.72
N THR A 349 12.92 -6.85 7.55
CA THR A 349 12.85 -5.66 6.67
C THR A 349 11.49 -5.49 6.03
N ILE A 350 10.81 -6.57 5.68
CA ILE A 350 9.41 -6.53 5.17
C ILE A 350 8.47 -5.99 6.25
N SER A 351 8.54 -6.52 7.47
CA SER A 351 7.71 -6.07 8.60
C SER A 351 7.97 -4.60 8.94
N GLU A 352 9.21 -4.14 8.86
CA GLU A 352 9.56 -2.73 9.08
C GLU A 352 9.07 -1.84 7.96
N ALA A 353 9.19 -2.25 6.70
CA ALA A 353 8.64 -1.51 5.56
C ALA A 353 7.10 -1.37 5.66
N GLN A 354 6.39 -2.41 6.10
CA GLN A 354 4.95 -2.35 6.37
C GLN A 354 4.62 -1.37 7.50
N LEU A 355 5.41 -1.36 8.59
CA LEU A 355 5.23 -0.42 9.69
C LEU A 355 5.48 1.03 9.25
N ILE A 356 6.52 1.27 8.45
CA ILE A 356 6.81 2.57 7.83
C ILE A 356 5.61 3.01 6.97
N GLY A 357 5.07 2.12 6.15
CA GLY A 357 3.87 2.38 5.33
C GLY A 357 2.65 2.80 6.16
N ARG A 358 2.44 2.18 7.33
CA ARG A 358 1.38 2.57 8.26
C ARG A 358 1.64 3.94 8.87
N GLY A 359 2.87 4.25 9.24
CA GLY A 359 3.27 5.56 9.76
C GLY A 359 3.20 6.67 8.72
N ALA A 360 3.40 6.31 7.44
CA ALA A 360 3.34 7.25 6.32
C ALA A 360 1.93 7.74 5.97
N ARG A 361 0.87 7.26 6.63
CA ARG A 361 -0.49 7.78 6.41
C ARG A 361 -0.54 9.27 6.66
N TYR A 362 -1.16 9.99 5.73
CA TYR A 362 -1.18 11.44 5.77
C TYR A 362 -1.95 11.97 6.99
N PHE A 363 -1.39 12.97 7.65
CA PHE A 363 -2.05 13.70 8.73
C PHE A 363 -2.80 14.91 8.14
N PRO A 364 -4.14 14.88 8.08
CA PRO A 364 -4.89 15.91 7.39
C PRO A 364 -4.85 17.26 8.13
N PHE A 365 -4.56 18.31 7.38
CA PHE A 365 -4.67 19.69 7.87
C PHE A 365 -5.10 20.65 6.74
N GLU A 366 -5.73 21.74 7.12
CA GLU A 366 -6.16 22.80 6.20
C GLU A 366 -5.01 23.78 6.02
N TYR A 367 -4.75 24.17 4.79
CA TYR A 367 -3.78 25.20 4.44
C TYR A 367 -4.21 25.85 3.13
N GLU A 368 -4.61 27.14 3.19
CA GLU A 368 -5.19 27.89 2.09
C GLU A 368 -6.35 27.12 1.42
N GLU A 369 -6.50 27.19 0.11
CA GLU A 369 -7.54 26.48 -0.66
C GLU A 369 -7.14 25.03 -1.05
N ASN A 370 -6.06 24.50 -0.47
CA ASN A 370 -5.58 23.18 -0.82
C ASN A 370 -6.42 22.05 -0.20
N ASP A 371 -6.45 20.90 -0.86
CA ASP A 371 -7.08 19.69 -0.34
C ASP A 371 -6.44 19.29 1.00
N LYS A 372 -7.21 19.27 2.08
CA LYS A 372 -6.71 18.93 3.42
C LYS A 372 -6.14 17.52 3.54
N TYR A 373 -6.51 16.62 2.65
CA TYR A 373 -6.09 15.21 2.68
C TYR A 373 -4.86 14.90 1.82
N LYS A 374 -4.32 15.89 1.11
CA LYS A 374 -3.16 15.72 0.23
C LYS A 374 -1.96 16.53 0.70
N ARG A 375 -0.76 16.05 0.36
CA ARG A 375 0.45 16.86 0.50
C ARG A 375 0.36 18.12 -0.36
N LYS A 376 0.84 19.22 0.18
CA LYS A 376 0.72 20.56 -0.39
C LYS A 376 2.08 21.13 -0.80
N PHE A 377 3.16 20.66 -0.15
CA PHE A 377 4.49 21.26 -0.26
C PHE A 377 5.46 20.46 -1.15
N ASP A 378 5.00 19.49 -1.92
CA ASP A 378 5.87 18.70 -2.81
C ASP A 378 6.57 19.59 -3.86
N LYS A 379 5.90 20.66 -4.33
CA LYS A 379 6.45 21.63 -5.26
C LYS A 379 7.30 22.71 -4.59
N TYR A 380 7.30 22.77 -3.28
CA TYR A 380 7.97 23.79 -2.46
C TYR A 380 8.86 23.14 -1.41
N PRO A 381 9.96 22.46 -1.82
CA PRO A 381 10.76 21.63 -0.90
C PRO A 381 11.40 22.44 0.25
N ASN A 382 11.59 23.73 0.07
CA ASN A 382 12.17 24.62 1.08
C ASN A 382 11.13 25.24 2.03
N GLU A 383 9.83 24.96 1.82
CA GLU A 383 8.78 25.48 2.69
C GLU A 383 8.91 24.92 4.11
N LYS A 384 8.84 25.81 5.11
CA LYS A 384 8.98 25.41 6.53
C LYS A 384 7.94 24.36 6.94
N ALA A 385 6.74 24.45 6.40
CA ALA A 385 5.63 23.55 6.71
C ALA A 385 5.78 22.15 6.11
N LYS A 386 6.72 21.92 5.19
CA LYS A 386 6.93 20.59 4.57
C LYS A 386 7.20 19.50 5.62
N ILE A 387 7.85 19.82 6.73
CA ILE A 387 8.11 18.85 7.81
C ILE A 387 6.83 18.26 8.42
N LEU A 388 5.68 18.94 8.27
CA LEU A 388 4.38 18.45 8.71
C LEU A 388 3.82 17.35 7.78
N GLU A 389 4.40 17.20 6.61
CA GLU A 389 4.06 16.20 5.60
C GLU A 389 5.10 15.09 5.49
N GLU A 390 6.12 15.10 6.36
CA GLU A 390 7.21 14.13 6.37
C GLU A 390 7.11 13.18 7.55
N MET A 391 7.46 11.92 7.32
CA MET A 391 7.68 10.90 8.35
C MET A 391 9.14 10.50 8.36
N TYR A 392 9.76 10.48 9.54
CA TYR A 392 11.15 10.14 9.71
C TYR A 392 11.31 8.74 10.29
N PHE A 393 12.12 7.93 9.63
CA PHE A 393 12.56 6.63 10.15
C PHE A 393 14.03 6.71 10.53
N HIS A 394 14.29 6.64 11.82
CA HIS A 394 15.63 6.77 12.41
C HIS A 394 16.24 5.39 12.66
N SER A 395 17.46 5.18 12.20
CA SER A 395 18.20 3.93 12.37
C SER A 395 19.70 4.20 12.58
N ILE A 396 20.39 3.18 13.08
CA ILE A 396 21.85 3.18 13.12
C ILE A 396 22.39 3.15 11.69
N ASN A 397 23.51 3.81 11.45
CA ASN A 397 24.19 3.83 10.17
C ASN A 397 24.82 2.47 9.85
N GLN A 398 24.00 1.54 9.40
CA GLN A 398 24.38 0.22 8.86
C GLN A 398 24.00 0.16 7.39
N SER A 399 24.95 0.38 6.50
CA SER A 399 24.71 0.52 5.05
C SER A 399 23.87 -0.62 4.45
N ASP A 400 24.18 -1.86 4.81
CA ASP A 400 23.47 -3.04 4.28
C ASP A 400 22.01 -3.12 4.76
N TYR A 401 21.73 -2.73 5.99
CA TYR A 401 20.37 -2.70 6.52
C TYR A 401 19.56 -1.58 5.87
N ILE A 402 20.15 -0.40 5.75
CA ILE A 402 19.49 0.75 5.10
C ILE A 402 19.18 0.44 3.64
N ASN A 403 20.12 -0.19 2.92
CA ASN A 403 19.90 -0.61 1.54
C ASN A 403 18.82 -1.69 1.43
N ALA A 404 18.71 -2.61 2.38
CA ALA A 404 17.65 -3.60 2.41
C ALA A 404 16.28 -2.96 2.65
N ILE A 405 16.16 -2.05 3.62
CA ILE A 405 14.91 -1.28 3.85
C ILE A 405 14.54 -0.44 2.64
N LYS A 406 15.51 0.28 2.03
CA LYS A 406 15.26 1.05 0.80
C LYS A 406 14.69 0.17 -0.31
N LYS A 407 15.28 -1.01 -0.54
CA LYS A 407 14.78 -1.96 -1.54
C LYS A 407 13.33 -2.39 -1.28
N GLU A 408 12.99 -2.70 -0.04
CA GLU A 408 11.62 -3.08 0.30
C GLU A 408 10.65 -1.89 0.15
N LEU A 409 11.04 -0.69 0.57
CA LEU A 409 10.22 0.52 0.41
C LEU A 409 10.00 0.88 -1.06
N VAL A 410 11.01 0.70 -1.91
CA VAL A 410 10.89 0.85 -3.37
C VAL A 410 9.95 -0.22 -3.94
N LYS A 411 10.12 -1.48 -3.55
CA LYS A 411 9.29 -2.60 -4.01
C LYS A 411 7.81 -2.38 -3.73
N ILE A 412 7.48 -1.86 -2.55
CA ILE A 412 6.09 -1.53 -2.18
C ILE A 412 5.64 -0.15 -2.65
N GLY A 413 6.51 0.65 -3.30
CA GLY A 413 6.18 1.93 -3.89
C GLY A 413 6.08 3.11 -2.92
N LEU A 414 6.68 3.01 -1.73
CA LEU A 414 6.70 4.08 -0.73
C LEU A 414 7.78 5.12 -0.95
N ILE A 415 8.88 4.77 -1.61
CA ILE A 415 9.92 5.69 -2.05
C ILE A 415 10.26 5.42 -3.51
N ASP A 416 10.79 6.42 -4.20
CA ASP A 416 11.34 6.23 -5.55
C ASP A 416 12.77 5.72 -5.46
N ILE A 417 13.23 5.11 -6.55
CA ILE A 417 14.66 4.89 -6.75
C ILE A 417 15.26 6.28 -6.90
N ASN A 418 16.07 6.72 -5.93
CA ASN A 418 16.80 7.96 -6.08
C ASN A 418 17.77 7.80 -7.26
N GLU A 419 17.51 8.48 -8.36
CA GLU A 419 18.45 8.61 -9.48
C GLU A 419 19.76 9.27 -9.02
N ASP A 420 19.75 10.03 -7.92
CA ASP A 420 20.92 10.70 -7.33
C ASP A 420 21.91 9.74 -6.63
N GLU A 421 21.52 8.49 -6.34
CA GLU A 421 22.47 7.46 -5.85
C GLU A 421 23.34 6.89 -6.98
N TYR A 422 23.02 7.15 -8.23
CA TYR A 422 23.96 6.93 -9.32
C TYR A 422 25.06 7.99 -9.22
N LYS A 423 26.29 7.58 -8.92
CA LYS A 423 27.46 8.44 -9.12
C LYS A 423 27.38 8.96 -10.54
N THR A 424 27.11 10.25 -10.70
CA THR A 424 27.19 10.92 -11.99
C THR A 424 28.65 10.86 -12.41
N ILE A 425 29.01 9.83 -13.16
CA ILE A 425 30.32 9.75 -13.79
C ILE A 425 30.24 10.71 -14.97
N GLN A 426 30.81 11.89 -14.83
CA GLN A 426 31.04 12.77 -15.98
C GLN A 426 32.02 12.08 -16.90
N LEU A 427 31.48 11.45 -17.92
CA LEU A 427 32.30 10.95 -19.03
C LEU A 427 32.87 12.16 -19.78
N LYS A 428 34.16 12.36 -19.65
CA LYS A 428 34.85 13.34 -20.51
C LYS A 428 35.01 12.72 -21.89
N VAL A 429 34.54 13.44 -22.87
CA VAL A 429 34.77 13.09 -24.28
C VAL A 429 36.27 13.07 -24.53
N LYS A 430 36.78 11.97 -25.11
CA LYS A 430 38.21 11.84 -25.40
C LYS A 430 38.63 12.96 -26.38
N GLU A 431 39.78 13.57 -26.13
CA GLU A 431 40.28 14.70 -26.97
C GLU A 431 40.39 14.31 -28.46
N ASN A 432 40.82 13.10 -28.77
CA ASN A 432 40.88 12.58 -30.13
C ASN A 432 39.52 12.53 -30.83
N PHE A 433 38.42 12.31 -30.05
CA PHE A 433 37.07 12.31 -30.60
C PHE A 433 36.59 13.74 -30.87
N LEU A 434 36.91 14.70 -29.99
CA LEU A 434 36.60 16.12 -30.20
C LEU A 434 37.23 16.70 -31.46
N GLN A 435 38.39 16.14 -31.90
CA GLN A 435 39.08 16.54 -33.10
C GLN A 435 38.63 15.79 -34.37
N SER A 436 37.82 14.76 -34.23
CA SER A 436 37.33 13.93 -35.34
C SER A 436 36.33 14.70 -36.21
N ASP A 437 36.31 14.39 -37.50
CA ASP A 437 35.33 14.91 -38.45
C ASP A 437 33.89 14.48 -38.06
N PHE A 438 33.75 13.34 -37.41
CA PHE A 438 32.46 12.88 -36.89
C PHE A 438 31.91 13.79 -35.77
N TYR A 439 32.76 14.27 -34.86
CA TYR A 439 32.34 15.25 -33.84
C TYR A 439 32.01 16.61 -34.42
N LYS A 440 32.80 17.07 -35.42
CA LYS A 440 32.64 18.38 -36.02
C LYS A 440 31.47 18.46 -37.01
N TYR A 441 31.18 17.39 -37.72
CA TYR A 441 30.23 17.37 -38.83
C TYR A 441 29.17 16.27 -38.74
N GLY A 442 29.23 15.40 -37.72
CA GLY A 442 28.26 14.33 -37.51
C GLY A 442 26.95 14.85 -36.94
N TYR A 443 25.85 14.21 -37.32
CA TYR A 443 24.53 14.50 -36.81
C TYR A 443 24.05 13.35 -35.92
N ILE A 444 23.46 13.69 -34.76
CA ILE A 444 22.75 12.74 -33.89
C ILE A 444 21.27 12.93 -34.13
N PHE A 445 20.62 11.91 -34.62
CA PHE A 445 19.16 11.89 -34.73
C PHE A 445 18.53 11.54 -33.40
N THR A 446 17.73 12.42 -32.85
CA THR A 446 16.92 12.15 -31.67
C THR A 446 15.46 11.96 -32.08
N ASN A 447 14.84 10.88 -31.63
CA ASN A 447 13.39 10.71 -31.80
C ASN A 447 12.67 11.72 -30.92
N LYS A 448 12.01 12.70 -31.53
CA LYS A 448 11.09 13.58 -30.84
C LYS A 448 9.81 12.76 -30.55
N GLN A 449 9.39 12.70 -29.28
CA GLN A 449 8.04 12.21 -29.00
C GLN A 449 7.04 13.17 -29.65
N ILE A 450 6.47 12.74 -30.76
CA ILE A 450 5.35 13.43 -31.38
C ILE A 450 4.11 12.93 -30.63
N LYS A 451 3.35 13.85 -30.02
CA LYS A 451 1.98 13.52 -29.58
C LYS A 451 1.21 13.07 -30.85
N GLN A 452 0.99 11.78 -30.97
CA GLN A 452 0.15 11.25 -32.03
C GLN A 452 -1.25 11.84 -31.87
N ASP A 453 -1.74 12.47 -32.94
CA ASP A 453 -3.14 12.83 -33.02
C ASP A 453 -3.92 11.51 -33.12
N LYS A 454 -4.60 11.15 -32.02
CA LYS A 454 -5.30 9.86 -31.87
C LYS A 454 -6.47 9.69 -32.82
N SER A 455 -6.83 10.74 -33.58
CA SER A 455 -7.95 10.72 -34.53
C SER A 455 -7.67 9.95 -35.83
N ASN A 456 -6.40 9.64 -36.15
CA ASN A 456 -5.99 9.12 -37.46
C ASN A 456 -5.38 7.70 -37.45
N VAL A 457 -5.42 6.94 -36.36
CA VAL A 457 -4.96 5.54 -36.33
C VAL A 457 -6.10 4.62 -36.75
N LEU A 458 -6.18 4.28 -38.02
CA LEU A 458 -7.32 3.57 -38.60
C LEU A 458 -7.13 2.06 -38.69
N SER A 459 -5.93 1.52 -38.91
CA SER A 459 -5.71 0.08 -39.01
C SER A 459 -4.29 -0.39 -38.67
N ILE A 460 -4.12 -1.66 -38.34
CA ILE A 460 -2.79 -2.29 -38.19
C ILE A 460 -2.10 -2.45 -39.53
N SER A 461 -2.85 -2.63 -40.63
CA SER A 461 -2.29 -2.75 -41.98
C SER A 461 -1.42 -1.57 -42.38
N ASP A 462 -1.75 -0.35 -41.90
CA ASP A 462 -0.95 0.85 -42.14
C ASP A 462 0.42 0.81 -41.47
N TYR A 463 0.55 0.05 -40.39
CA TYR A 463 1.81 -0.18 -39.67
C TYR A 463 2.58 -1.39 -40.17
N VAL A 464 1.89 -2.48 -40.52
CA VAL A 464 2.53 -3.76 -40.92
C VAL A 464 3.16 -3.68 -42.30
N SER A 465 2.68 -2.82 -43.17
CA SER A 465 3.26 -2.61 -44.52
C SER A 465 4.71 -2.13 -44.49
N SER A 466 5.17 -1.57 -43.35
CA SER A 466 6.54 -1.08 -43.16
C SER A 466 7.51 -2.08 -42.52
N TYR A 467 7.05 -3.21 -41.99
CA TYR A 467 7.88 -4.23 -41.36
C TYR A 467 8.00 -5.47 -42.21
N LYS A 468 9.25 -5.95 -42.44
CA LYS A 468 9.47 -7.25 -43.07
C LYS A 468 8.86 -8.34 -42.20
N THR A 469 7.86 -9.04 -42.73
CA THR A 469 7.20 -10.18 -42.09
C THR A 469 8.24 -11.27 -41.82
N LYS A 470 8.45 -11.67 -40.55
CA LYS A 470 9.19 -12.87 -40.22
C LYS A 470 8.31 -14.08 -40.57
N LYS A 471 8.78 -14.92 -41.47
CA LYS A 471 8.14 -16.20 -41.79
C LYS A 471 8.42 -17.18 -40.64
N PHE A 472 7.39 -17.75 -40.03
CA PHE A 472 7.49 -18.83 -39.08
C PHE A 472 7.12 -20.13 -39.78
N TYR A 473 7.95 -21.14 -39.64
CA TYR A 473 7.72 -22.47 -40.18
C TYR A 473 7.21 -23.36 -39.06
N ILE A 474 6.13 -24.11 -39.27
CA ILE A 474 5.60 -25.11 -38.37
C ILE A 474 5.93 -26.45 -38.96
N ASP A 475 6.83 -27.21 -38.34
CA ASP A 475 7.11 -28.60 -38.72
C ASP A 475 6.06 -29.52 -38.10
N ASN A 476 5.25 -30.15 -38.92
CA ASN A 476 4.21 -31.10 -38.51
C ASN A 476 4.74 -32.54 -38.34
N GLN A 477 6.05 -32.77 -38.44
CA GLN A 477 6.63 -34.08 -38.21
C GLN A 477 7.04 -34.25 -36.75
N SER A 478 6.49 -35.25 -36.08
CA SER A 478 6.94 -35.65 -34.75
C SER A 478 8.38 -36.20 -34.84
N ARG A 479 9.33 -35.48 -34.24
CA ARG A 479 10.71 -35.93 -34.06
C ARG A 479 11.01 -36.03 -32.56
N GLU A 480 11.71 -37.10 -32.16
CA GLU A 480 12.35 -37.21 -30.86
C GLU A 480 13.48 -36.17 -30.78
N LEU A 481 13.32 -35.13 -29.98
CA LEU A 481 14.39 -34.17 -29.69
C LEU A 481 15.26 -34.73 -28.56
N LYS A 482 16.50 -35.02 -28.84
CA LYS A 482 17.53 -35.27 -27.81
C LYS A 482 17.91 -33.95 -27.16
N VAL A 483 17.87 -33.91 -25.83
CA VAL A 483 17.94 -32.70 -24.98
C VAL A 483 19.31 -32.04 -24.92
N TYR A 484 20.34 -32.54 -25.62
CA TYR A 484 21.73 -32.13 -25.43
C TYR A 484 22.56 -31.92 -26.69
N GLU A 485 22.02 -31.43 -27.79
CA GLU A 485 22.87 -30.98 -28.91
C GLU A 485 22.27 -29.75 -29.59
N ASP A 486 23.06 -28.66 -29.65
CA ASP A 486 22.82 -27.51 -30.50
C ASP A 486 23.02 -27.91 -31.97
N GLU A 487 22.00 -28.46 -32.61
CA GLU A 487 22.01 -28.66 -34.05
C GLU A 487 21.38 -27.48 -34.77
N GLU A 488 22.17 -26.80 -35.60
CA GLU A 488 21.65 -25.86 -36.59
C GLU A 488 20.62 -26.60 -37.48
N ILE A 489 19.39 -26.10 -37.47
CA ILE A 489 18.29 -26.59 -38.30
C ILE A 489 18.63 -26.30 -39.77
N LYS A 490 19.10 -27.31 -40.50
CA LYS A 490 19.28 -27.24 -41.96
C LYS A 490 17.91 -27.11 -42.61
N GLU A 491 17.77 -26.13 -43.49
CA GLU A 491 16.60 -25.97 -44.37
C GLU A 491 16.36 -27.26 -45.16
N SER A 492 15.35 -28.06 -44.75
CA SER A 492 14.80 -29.15 -45.54
C SER A 492 13.53 -28.64 -46.23
N ASN A 493 13.29 -29.10 -47.44
CA ASN A 493 12.17 -28.74 -48.34
C ASN A 493 10.86 -28.68 -47.61
N PHE A 494 10.45 -27.47 -47.19
CA PHE A 494 9.13 -27.23 -46.64
C PHE A 494 8.16 -26.93 -47.81
N ASP A 495 7.00 -27.58 -47.77
CA ASP A 495 5.90 -27.27 -48.69
C ASP A 495 5.23 -25.98 -48.21
N PHE A 496 5.43 -24.90 -48.97
CA PHE A 496 4.89 -23.56 -48.67
C PHE A 496 3.47 -23.34 -49.26
N SER A 497 2.79 -24.41 -49.68
CA SER A 497 1.50 -24.30 -50.39
C SER A 497 0.32 -23.88 -49.52
N ASN A 498 0.42 -24.08 -48.20
CA ASN A 498 -0.67 -23.76 -47.27
C ASN A 498 -0.37 -22.48 -46.48
N LYS A 499 -0.97 -21.38 -46.89
CA LYS A 499 -0.97 -20.11 -46.17
C LYS A 499 -2.28 -19.93 -45.47
N PHE A 500 -2.26 -19.55 -44.20
CA PHE A 500 -3.45 -19.29 -43.43
C PHE A 500 -3.47 -17.83 -42.97
N LYS A 501 -4.60 -17.18 -43.10
CA LYS A 501 -4.84 -15.86 -42.49
C LYS A 501 -5.29 -16.05 -41.04
N ILE A 502 -4.93 -15.11 -40.17
CA ILE A 502 -5.28 -15.19 -38.72
C ILE A 502 -6.80 -15.35 -38.53
N LYS A 503 -7.64 -14.73 -39.38
CA LYS A 503 -9.10 -14.90 -39.34
C LYS A 503 -9.59 -16.34 -39.57
N GLU A 504 -8.77 -17.19 -40.19
CA GLU A 504 -9.09 -18.60 -40.51
C GLU A 504 -8.74 -19.54 -39.35
N ILE A 505 -7.94 -19.05 -38.37
CA ILE A 505 -7.57 -19.79 -37.17
C ILE A 505 -8.67 -19.63 -36.12
N ASP A 506 -8.88 -20.67 -35.29
CA ASP A 506 -9.83 -20.58 -34.19
C ASP A 506 -9.49 -19.36 -33.28
N PRO A 507 -10.43 -18.41 -33.10
CA PRO A 507 -10.19 -17.20 -32.32
C PRO A 507 -9.73 -17.48 -30.90
N ASN A 508 -10.06 -18.62 -30.31
CA ASN A 508 -9.63 -18.97 -28.96
C ASN A 508 -8.13 -19.27 -28.91
N ILE A 509 -7.58 -19.91 -29.93
CA ILE A 509 -6.15 -20.18 -30.06
C ILE A 509 -5.39 -18.86 -30.21
N VAL A 510 -5.87 -17.98 -31.10
CA VAL A 510 -5.25 -16.67 -31.30
C VAL A 510 -5.32 -15.82 -30.02
N ARG A 511 -6.48 -15.85 -29.34
CA ARG A 511 -6.66 -15.15 -28.06
C ARG A 511 -5.65 -15.61 -27.00
N VAL A 512 -5.41 -16.91 -26.86
CA VAL A 512 -4.42 -17.45 -25.93
C VAL A 512 -3.01 -16.98 -26.29
N ALA A 513 -2.70 -16.92 -27.58
CA ALA A 513 -1.39 -16.47 -28.06
C ALA A 513 -1.14 -14.98 -27.77
N ILE A 514 -2.09 -14.11 -28.12
CA ILE A 514 -1.94 -12.65 -27.95
C ILE A 514 -2.00 -12.23 -26.49
N ASN A 515 -2.76 -12.94 -25.64
CA ASN A 515 -2.84 -12.65 -24.20
C ASN A 515 -1.51 -12.88 -23.45
N LYS A 516 -0.51 -13.49 -24.08
CA LYS A 516 0.85 -13.58 -23.50
C LYS A 516 1.57 -12.24 -23.45
N LYS A 517 1.07 -11.22 -24.14
CA LYS A 517 1.65 -9.88 -24.18
C LYS A 517 0.64 -8.84 -23.68
N PRO A 518 0.94 -8.07 -22.62
CA PRO A 518 0.03 -7.07 -22.05
C PRO A 518 -0.46 -6.02 -23.06
N PHE A 519 0.32 -5.74 -24.11
CA PHE A 519 -0.08 -4.82 -25.18
C PHE A 519 -1.42 -5.23 -25.81
N PHE A 520 -1.67 -6.54 -25.97
CA PHE A 520 -2.87 -7.07 -26.61
C PHE A 520 -4.08 -7.23 -25.67
N TYR A 521 -4.00 -6.81 -24.42
CA TYR A 521 -5.17 -6.76 -23.55
C TYR A 521 -6.17 -5.74 -24.10
N PHE A 522 -7.45 -6.10 -24.08
CA PHE A 522 -8.51 -5.27 -24.69
C PHE A 522 -8.48 -3.82 -24.19
N SER A 523 -8.26 -3.59 -22.90
CA SER A 523 -8.13 -2.27 -22.32
C SER A 523 -6.98 -1.44 -22.91
N ASN A 524 -5.87 -2.10 -23.27
CA ASN A 524 -4.73 -1.45 -23.90
C ASN A 524 -4.99 -1.21 -25.39
N LEU A 525 -5.52 -2.20 -26.09
CA LEU A 525 -5.90 -2.07 -27.51
C LEU A 525 -6.92 -0.94 -27.71
N LYS A 526 -7.90 -0.80 -26.82
CA LYS A 526 -8.89 0.27 -26.87
C LYS A 526 -8.29 1.69 -26.78
N ARG A 527 -7.08 1.83 -26.24
CA ARG A 527 -6.36 3.12 -26.21
C ARG A 527 -5.83 3.53 -27.57
N TYR A 528 -5.53 2.55 -28.43
CA TYR A 528 -4.98 2.77 -29.77
C TYR A 528 -6.08 2.70 -30.84
N PHE A 529 -7.04 1.80 -30.68
CA PHE A 529 -8.12 1.51 -31.60
C PHE A 529 -9.47 1.84 -30.94
N GLN A 530 -9.87 3.09 -31.00
CA GLN A 530 -11.07 3.56 -30.28
C GLN A 530 -12.37 2.90 -30.76
N ASN A 531 -12.42 2.51 -32.05
CA ASN A 531 -13.59 1.87 -32.68
C ASN A 531 -13.67 0.36 -32.41
N LEU A 532 -12.64 -0.23 -31.81
CA LEU A 532 -12.61 -1.66 -31.51
C LEU A 532 -13.71 -2.03 -30.50
N LYS A 533 -14.61 -2.96 -30.86
CA LYS A 533 -15.74 -3.36 -30.02
C LYS A 533 -15.44 -4.57 -29.14
N SER A 534 -14.65 -5.51 -29.64
CA SER A 534 -14.28 -6.72 -28.93
C SER A 534 -12.89 -7.24 -29.32
N ILE A 535 -12.33 -8.15 -28.50
CA ILE A 535 -11.09 -8.85 -28.86
C ILE A 535 -11.29 -9.78 -30.08
N ASN A 536 -12.49 -10.29 -30.29
CA ASN A 536 -12.80 -11.10 -31.44
C ASN A 536 -12.79 -10.28 -32.75
N ASP A 537 -13.26 -9.03 -32.71
CA ASP A 537 -13.16 -8.12 -33.84
C ASP A 537 -11.69 -7.84 -34.16
N PHE A 538 -10.87 -7.63 -33.13
CA PHE A 538 -9.42 -7.43 -33.28
C PHE A 538 -8.74 -8.63 -33.98
N ILE A 539 -9.22 -9.85 -33.75
CA ILE A 539 -8.66 -11.06 -34.34
C ILE A 539 -9.20 -11.28 -35.78
N LYS A 540 -10.47 -10.94 -36.03
CA LYS A 540 -11.17 -11.35 -37.26
C LYS A 540 -11.28 -10.27 -38.33
N GLU A 541 -11.34 -9.00 -37.93
CA GLU A 541 -11.52 -7.91 -38.88
C GLU A 541 -10.24 -7.59 -39.65
N THR A 542 -10.41 -7.23 -40.92
CA THR A 542 -9.32 -6.92 -41.85
C THR A 542 -8.51 -5.70 -41.45
N ASP A 543 -9.16 -4.75 -40.76
CA ASP A 543 -8.51 -3.55 -40.24
C ASP A 543 -7.52 -3.82 -39.10
N TYR A 544 -7.55 -5.03 -38.53
CA TYR A 544 -6.68 -5.43 -37.41
C TYR A 544 -5.81 -6.64 -37.79
N LEU A 545 -6.00 -7.79 -37.08
CA LEU A 545 -5.18 -8.98 -37.32
C LEU A 545 -5.70 -9.90 -38.45
N GLY A 546 -6.97 -9.76 -38.86
CA GLY A 546 -7.65 -10.75 -39.64
C GLY A 546 -6.99 -11.13 -40.96
N ASP A 547 -6.39 -10.22 -41.68
CA ASP A 547 -5.74 -10.46 -42.99
C ASP A 547 -4.21 -10.67 -42.90
N ILE A 548 -3.64 -10.74 -41.71
CA ILE A 548 -2.22 -11.09 -41.52
C ILE A 548 -2.04 -12.58 -41.81
N GLU A 549 -1.12 -12.92 -42.74
CA GLU A 549 -0.72 -14.30 -43.11
C GLU A 549 0.38 -14.82 -42.17
#